data_e25ee13479e4395fb3c3fa27e4111629
#
_entry.id   e25ee13479e4395fb3c3fa27e4111629
#
_cell.length_a   1.000
_cell.length_b   1.000
_cell.length_c   1.000
_cell.angle_alpha   90.00
_cell.angle_beta   90.00
_cell.angle_gamma   90.00
#
_symmetry.space_group_name_H-M   'P 1'
#
loop_
_entity.id
_entity.type
_entity.pdbx_description
1 polymer ?
#
loop_
_entity_poly.entity_id
_entity_poly.type
_entity_poly.pdbx_seq_one_letter_code
_entity_poly.pdbx_strand_id
1 'polypeptide(L)'
;MKKILLASVALATLGMATSASAADLAARPYTKAPAYVAAPIYSWTGFYLGGNIGGAFGGGNSFNGVASNSNNGKFMGGVQGGYNYQFAPNWVLGMEAQYDWTSTSGNTTVFPAPGTGYAYNSSLNGLGSVTGRLGYTWGPTMLYAKGGYAFADRSRSVTGPLAIGINGNKDGYTVGGGLEYMFTQNWSGNIEYQYYNFGKTSFATAPLASFGSVTSEQHTVKAGLNYHFNWGGPVVAKY
;
A
#
# COMPACT_ATOMS: atom_id res chain seq x y z
N MET A 1 -25.79 39.90 -44.98
CA MET A 1 -26.06 38.46 -45.09
C MET A 1 -25.95 37.92 -46.52
N LYS A 2 -26.41 38.66 -47.58
CA LYS A 2 -26.30 38.18 -48.94
C LYS A 2 -24.86 38.07 -49.48
N LYS A 3 -23.91 38.85 -49.02
CA LYS A 3 -22.49 38.81 -49.45
C LYS A 3 -21.68 37.63 -48.89
N ILE A 4 -22.10 37.04 -47.77
CA ILE A 4 -21.45 35.87 -47.16
C ILE A 4 -21.89 34.59 -47.88
N LEU A 5 -23.13 34.55 -48.36
CA LEU A 5 -23.65 33.39 -49.09
C LEU A 5 -23.02 33.24 -50.48
N LEU A 6 -22.63 34.33 -51.12
CA LEU A 6 -21.93 34.32 -52.45
C LEU A 6 -20.46 33.87 -52.31
N ALA A 7 -19.81 34.16 -51.16
CA ALA A 7 -18.44 33.73 -50.90
C ALA A 7 -18.34 32.22 -50.59
N SER A 8 -19.36 31.66 -49.95
CA SER A 8 -19.37 30.21 -49.63
C SER A 8 -19.64 29.32 -50.85
N VAL A 9 -20.42 29.83 -51.85
CA VAL A 9 -20.66 29.11 -53.11
C VAL A 9 -19.43 29.15 -54.03
N ALA A 10 -18.67 30.25 -54.06
CA ALA A 10 -17.43 30.34 -54.83
C ALA A 10 -16.31 29.44 -54.31
N LEU A 11 -16.24 29.18 -52.98
CA LEU A 11 -15.25 28.29 -52.39
C LEU A 11 -15.59 26.80 -52.62
N ALA A 12 -16.87 26.46 -52.75
CA ALA A 12 -17.31 25.09 -53.02
C ALA A 12 -17.07 24.65 -54.47
N THR A 13 -17.01 25.60 -55.43
CA THR A 13 -16.77 25.27 -56.85
C THR A 13 -15.29 25.14 -57.20
N LEU A 14 -14.36 25.70 -56.45
CA LEU A 14 -12.92 25.53 -56.67
C LEU A 14 -12.39 24.18 -56.18
N GLY A 15 -13.14 23.44 -55.40
CA GLY A 15 -12.73 22.13 -54.86
C GLY A 15 -12.92 20.93 -55.80
N MET A 16 -13.55 21.11 -56.96
CA MET A 16 -13.90 20.01 -57.88
C MET A 16 -13.01 19.89 -59.13
N ALA A 17 -11.91 20.60 -59.21
CA ALA A 17 -11.00 20.55 -60.36
C ALA A 17 -9.66 19.91 -60.01
N THR A 18 -9.66 18.76 -59.28
CA THR A 18 -8.48 17.92 -59.20
C THR A 18 -8.64 16.77 -60.21
N SER A 19 -7.94 16.92 -61.30
CA SER A 19 -7.76 15.96 -62.36
C SER A 19 -7.52 14.56 -61.82
N ALA A 20 -8.29 13.60 -62.31
CA ALA A 20 -8.04 12.16 -62.15
C ALA A 20 -6.69 11.81 -62.77
N SER A 21 -5.64 11.86 -61.99
CA SER A 21 -4.34 11.27 -62.28
C SER A 21 -4.28 9.87 -61.67
N ALA A 22 -5.13 8.98 -62.18
CA ALA A 22 -5.28 7.63 -61.65
C ALA A 22 -4.73 6.56 -62.60
N ALA A 23 -3.54 6.78 -63.14
CA ALA A 23 -2.98 5.78 -64.06
C ALA A 23 -1.46 5.78 -64.06
N ASP A 24 -0.82 5.70 -62.92
CA ASP A 24 0.54 5.12 -62.79
C ASP A 24 0.99 5.06 -61.31
N LEU A 25 0.20 4.43 -60.47
CA LEU A 25 0.69 4.03 -59.14
C LEU A 25 1.53 2.78 -59.35
N ALA A 26 2.84 2.97 -59.43
CA ALA A 26 3.79 1.86 -59.26
C ALA A 26 3.35 0.99 -58.10
N ALA A 27 3.31 -0.33 -58.30
CA ALA A 27 2.91 -1.30 -57.27
C ALA A 27 3.60 -0.94 -55.96
N ARG A 28 2.82 -0.54 -54.95
CA ARG A 28 3.37 -0.24 -53.62
C ARG A 28 4.20 -1.44 -53.19
N PRO A 29 5.48 -1.24 -52.82
CA PRO A 29 6.27 -2.33 -52.28
C PRO A 29 5.49 -2.92 -51.10
N TYR A 30 5.27 -4.23 -51.13
CA TYR A 30 4.59 -4.99 -50.09
C TYR A 30 5.45 -4.90 -48.81
N THR A 31 5.23 -3.85 -48.03
CA THR A 31 5.83 -3.77 -46.69
C THR A 31 5.15 -4.83 -45.84
N LYS A 32 5.91 -5.87 -45.53
CA LYS A 32 5.49 -6.90 -44.57
C LYS A 32 4.89 -6.19 -43.36
N ALA A 33 3.62 -6.50 -43.07
CA ALA A 33 2.94 -5.93 -41.88
C ALA A 33 3.87 -6.10 -40.67
N PRO A 34 4.01 -5.07 -39.84
CA PRO A 34 4.78 -5.20 -38.59
C PRO A 34 4.36 -6.48 -37.88
N ALA A 35 5.31 -7.29 -37.45
CA ALA A 35 4.98 -8.48 -36.68
C ALA A 35 4.12 -8.06 -35.50
N TYR A 36 2.95 -8.67 -35.35
CA TYR A 36 2.07 -8.45 -34.19
C TYR A 36 2.83 -8.90 -32.95
N VAL A 37 3.32 -7.96 -32.18
CA VAL A 37 3.87 -8.22 -30.85
C VAL A 37 2.67 -8.35 -29.92
N ALA A 38 2.38 -9.58 -29.50
CA ALA A 38 1.33 -9.84 -28.53
C ALA A 38 1.61 -9.00 -27.28
N ALA A 39 0.59 -8.26 -26.83
CA ALA A 39 0.70 -7.49 -25.60
C ALA A 39 1.08 -8.44 -24.45
N PRO A 40 1.99 -8.04 -23.54
CA PRO A 40 2.37 -8.88 -22.43
C PRO A 40 1.15 -9.18 -21.57
N ILE A 41 0.88 -10.47 -21.36
CA ILE A 41 -0.19 -10.93 -20.48
C ILE A 41 0.36 -10.87 -19.06
N TYR A 42 -0.14 -9.96 -18.23
CA TYR A 42 0.21 -9.88 -16.82
C TYR A 42 -0.65 -10.88 -16.03
N SER A 43 0.00 -11.84 -15.36
CA SER A 43 -0.66 -12.77 -14.45
C SER A 43 -0.30 -12.41 -13.02
N TRP A 44 -1.31 -12.18 -12.21
CA TRP A 44 -1.13 -11.90 -10.78
C TRP A 44 -1.13 -13.17 -9.93
N THR A 45 -1.43 -14.34 -10.52
CA THR A 45 -1.46 -15.62 -9.81
C THR A 45 -0.05 -16.11 -9.52
N GLY A 46 0.23 -16.38 -8.25
CA GLY A 46 1.50 -16.95 -7.82
C GLY A 46 1.93 -16.44 -6.45
N PHE A 47 3.03 -17.01 -5.97
CA PHE A 47 3.71 -16.54 -4.79
C PHE A 47 4.51 -15.27 -5.10
N TYR A 48 4.64 -14.42 -4.11
CA TYR A 48 5.56 -13.28 -4.16
C TYR A 48 6.28 -13.10 -2.84
N LEU A 49 7.47 -12.51 -2.92
CA LEU A 49 8.27 -12.11 -1.77
C LEU A 49 8.83 -10.72 -2.04
N GLY A 50 8.81 -9.87 -1.04
CA GLY A 50 9.26 -8.50 -1.19
C GLY A 50 9.79 -7.86 0.07
N GLY A 51 10.30 -6.65 -0.12
CA GLY A 51 10.70 -5.77 0.95
C GLY A 51 9.98 -4.43 0.85
N ASN A 52 9.85 -3.75 1.97
CA ASN A 52 9.22 -2.44 2.03
C ASN A 52 9.98 -1.48 2.95
N ILE A 53 9.78 -0.21 2.70
CA ILE A 53 10.22 0.89 3.55
C ILE A 53 9.09 1.90 3.70
N GLY A 54 9.05 2.60 4.81
CA GLY A 54 7.98 3.58 5.03
C GLY A 54 8.08 4.32 6.34
N GLY A 55 6.97 4.92 6.72
CA GLY A 55 6.81 5.65 7.96
C GLY A 55 5.57 5.22 8.72
N ALA A 56 5.73 5.12 10.03
CA ALA A 56 4.64 4.93 10.98
C ALA A 56 4.34 6.26 11.68
N PHE A 57 3.07 6.65 11.73
CA PHE A 57 2.63 7.88 12.38
C PHE A 57 1.31 7.63 13.12
N GLY A 58 1.03 8.45 14.10
CA GLY A 58 -0.09 8.25 15.02
C GLY A 58 0.33 7.42 16.23
N GLY A 59 -0.59 7.19 17.14
CA GLY A 59 -0.32 6.54 18.43
C GLY A 59 -0.16 7.57 19.54
N GLY A 60 -0.93 8.66 19.50
CA GLY A 60 -1.06 9.56 20.64
C GLY A 60 -1.61 8.78 21.83
N ASN A 61 -0.85 8.69 22.93
CA ASN A 61 -1.36 8.16 24.18
C ASN A 61 -2.26 9.23 24.81
N SER A 62 -3.55 9.03 24.79
CA SER A 62 -4.49 9.90 25.52
C SER A 62 -4.68 9.34 26.92
N PHE A 63 -4.07 9.96 27.91
CA PHE A 63 -4.31 9.68 29.32
C PHE A 63 -5.32 10.70 29.85
N ASN A 64 -6.53 10.27 30.20
CA ASN A 64 -7.54 11.05 30.91
C ASN A 64 -7.64 12.53 30.46
N GLY A 65 -7.65 12.76 29.15
CA GLY A 65 -7.77 14.11 28.56
C GLY A 65 -6.43 14.86 28.38
N VAL A 66 -5.31 14.33 28.83
CA VAL A 66 -3.98 14.87 28.56
C VAL A 66 -3.41 14.16 27.34
N ALA A 67 -3.53 14.79 26.19
CA ALA A 67 -2.93 14.31 24.96
C ALA A 67 -1.41 14.51 25.01
N SER A 68 -0.65 13.44 25.10
CA SER A 68 0.78 13.48 24.83
C SER A 68 0.96 13.44 23.30
N ASN A 69 1.09 14.60 22.68
CA ASN A 69 1.37 14.72 21.25
C ASN A 69 2.83 14.33 20.98
N SER A 70 3.07 13.05 20.81
CA SER A 70 4.31 12.57 20.21
C SER A 70 4.05 12.17 18.75
N ASN A 71 3.89 13.18 17.93
CA ASN A 71 3.60 13.04 16.49
C ASN A 71 4.89 12.85 15.67
N ASN A 72 5.89 12.18 16.25
CA ASN A 72 7.12 11.90 15.55
C ASN A 72 6.90 10.69 14.64
N GLY A 73 6.89 10.92 13.32
CA GLY A 73 6.94 9.86 12.33
C GLY A 73 8.15 8.97 12.60
N LYS A 74 7.93 7.65 12.64
CA LYS A 74 8.99 6.65 12.83
C LYS A 74 9.26 5.99 11.49
N PHE A 75 10.54 5.94 11.12
CA PHE A 75 10.94 5.16 9.96
C PHE A 75 10.74 3.66 10.24
N MET A 76 10.29 2.94 9.23
CA MET A 76 10.10 1.50 9.28
C MET A 76 10.59 0.86 7.99
N GLY A 77 10.99 -0.39 8.09
CA GLY A 77 11.33 -1.22 6.94
C GLY A 77 11.07 -2.67 7.28
N GLY A 78 10.67 -3.44 6.28
CA GLY A 78 10.22 -4.77 6.53
C GLY A 78 10.28 -5.70 5.33
N VAL A 79 9.77 -6.90 5.55
CA VAL A 79 9.60 -7.93 4.53
C VAL A 79 8.14 -8.32 4.45
N GLN A 80 7.73 -8.72 3.27
CA GLN A 80 6.38 -9.19 2.97
C GLN A 80 6.42 -10.37 2.02
N GLY A 81 5.44 -11.24 2.14
CA GLY A 81 5.29 -12.36 1.23
C GLY A 81 3.87 -12.88 1.24
N GLY A 82 3.44 -13.41 0.13
CA GLY A 82 2.07 -13.85 -0.02
C GLY A 82 1.82 -14.68 -1.26
N TYR A 83 0.56 -15.01 -1.44
CA TYR A 83 0.06 -15.70 -2.60
C TYR A 83 -1.18 -14.99 -3.13
N ASN A 84 -1.20 -14.75 -4.42
CA ASN A 84 -2.33 -14.19 -5.15
C ASN A 84 -2.96 -15.24 -6.05
N TYR A 85 -4.28 -15.23 -6.16
CA TYR A 85 -5.06 -16.02 -7.09
C TYR A 85 -5.99 -15.12 -7.89
N GLN A 86 -5.74 -15.02 -9.19
CA GLN A 86 -6.60 -14.27 -10.11
C GLN A 86 -7.73 -15.17 -10.54
N PHE A 87 -8.89 -15.05 -9.89
CA PHE A 87 -10.06 -15.91 -10.12
C PHE A 87 -10.97 -15.40 -11.24
N ALA A 88 -10.77 -14.18 -11.70
CA ALA A 88 -11.46 -13.58 -12.85
C ALA A 88 -10.51 -12.64 -13.59
N PRO A 89 -10.81 -12.22 -14.83
CA PRO A 89 -9.92 -11.41 -15.65
C PRO A 89 -9.36 -10.16 -14.94
N ASN A 90 -10.15 -9.55 -14.06
CA ASN A 90 -9.78 -8.32 -13.35
C ASN A 90 -9.80 -8.47 -11.82
N TRP A 91 -10.06 -9.65 -11.27
CA TRP A 91 -10.17 -9.82 -9.83
C TRP A 91 -9.13 -10.78 -9.28
N VAL A 92 -8.48 -10.34 -8.22
CA VAL A 92 -7.43 -11.08 -7.51
C VAL A 92 -7.81 -11.21 -6.05
N LEU A 93 -7.75 -12.44 -5.53
CA LEU A 93 -7.85 -12.73 -4.11
C LEU A 93 -6.47 -13.20 -3.64
N GLY A 94 -6.01 -12.74 -2.48
CA GLY A 94 -4.70 -13.12 -1.97
C GLY A 94 -4.64 -13.18 -0.46
N MET A 95 -3.55 -13.75 0.02
CA MET A 95 -3.14 -13.71 1.42
C MET A 95 -1.71 -13.20 1.51
N GLU A 96 -1.44 -12.39 2.53
CA GLU A 96 -0.14 -11.77 2.74
C GLU A 96 0.25 -11.83 4.21
N ALA A 97 1.50 -12.17 4.48
CA ALA A 97 2.16 -12.00 5.75
C ALA A 97 3.23 -10.92 5.62
N GLN A 98 3.30 -10.04 6.61
CA GLN A 98 4.20 -8.91 6.63
C GLN A 98 4.79 -8.73 8.01
N TYR A 99 6.07 -8.35 8.07
CA TYR A 99 6.73 -7.95 9.30
C TYR A 99 7.64 -6.76 9.05
N ASP A 100 7.41 -5.69 9.82
CA ASP A 100 8.10 -4.42 9.70
C ASP A 100 8.84 -4.10 10.99
N TRP A 101 10.15 -3.87 10.89
CA TRP A 101 10.97 -3.36 11.99
C TRP A 101 10.85 -1.84 12.04
N THR A 102 10.72 -1.30 13.23
CA THR A 102 10.63 0.16 13.43
C THR A 102 11.90 0.69 14.07
N SER A 103 12.33 1.87 13.62
CA SER A 103 13.41 2.60 14.30
C SER A 103 12.94 3.02 15.69
N THR A 104 13.60 2.47 16.72
CA THR A 104 13.22 2.64 18.12
C THR A 104 13.58 4.04 18.60
N SER A 105 12.61 4.96 18.58
CA SER A 105 12.68 6.17 19.42
C SER A 105 11.70 5.96 20.57
N GLY A 106 12.21 5.66 21.75
CA GLY A 106 11.39 5.51 22.93
C GLY A 106 10.70 6.84 23.27
N ASN A 107 9.38 6.80 23.45
CA ASN A 107 8.65 7.92 24.01
C ASN A 107 8.70 7.81 25.53
N THR A 108 9.34 8.80 26.17
CA THR A 108 9.32 8.92 27.62
C THR A 108 8.24 9.90 28.04
N THR A 109 7.24 9.44 28.74
CA THR A 109 6.23 10.31 29.35
C THR A 109 6.52 10.40 30.84
N VAL A 110 6.86 11.58 31.31
CA VAL A 110 7.07 11.85 32.73
C VAL A 110 5.73 12.25 33.34
N PHE A 111 5.29 11.52 34.36
CA PHE A 111 4.08 11.87 35.09
C PHE A 111 4.44 12.84 36.23
N PRO A 112 3.89 14.05 36.23
CA PRO A 112 4.02 14.95 37.35
C PRO A 112 3.07 14.47 38.46
N ALA A 113 3.48 13.48 39.22
CA ALA A 113 2.74 13.11 40.42
C ALA A 113 3.36 13.79 41.65
N PRO A 114 2.55 14.22 42.65
CA PRO A 114 3.08 14.76 43.88
C PRO A 114 3.96 13.69 44.56
N GLY A 115 5.28 13.92 44.55
CA GLY A 115 6.24 13.18 45.34
C GLY A 115 6.97 12.01 44.72
N THR A 116 6.68 11.61 43.46
CA THR A 116 7.39 10.45 42.87
C THR A 116 7.48 10.60 41.35
N GLY A 117 8.68 10.83 40.81
CA GLY A 117 8.91 10.85 39.37
C GLY A 117 8.84 9.44 38.78
N TYR A 118 7.69 9.07 38.22
CA TYR A 118 7.58 7.89 37.37
C TYR A 118 7.79 8.29 35.90
N ALA A 119 8.65 7.57 35.19
CA ALA A 119 8.81 7.73 33.76
C ALA A 119 8.32 6.43 33.07
N TYR A 120 7.38 6.58 32.15
CA TYR A 120 6.89 5.49 31.31
C TYR A 120 7.63 5.53 29.97
N ASN A 121 8.37 4.47 29.68
CA ASN A 121 9.06 4.29 28.40
C ASN A 121 8.32 3.23 27.59
N SER A 122 7.97 3.56 26.35
CA SER A 122 7.34 2.63 25.41
C SER A 122 8.09 2.64 24.10
N SER A 123 8.63 1.50 23.70
CA SER A 123 9.30 1.30 22.44
C SER A 123 8.50 0.31 21.57
N LEU A 124 8.28 0.66 20.32
CA LEU A 124 7.71 -0.22 19.33
C LEU A 124 8.87 -0.82 18.52
N ASN A 125 9.10 -2.13 18.64
CA ASN A 125 10.22 -2.81 17.98
C ASN A 125 9.82 -3.35 16.60
N GLY A 126 8.59 -3.84 16.48
CA GLY A 126 8.09 -4.37 15.20
C GLY A 126 6.57 -4.42 15.13
N LEU A 127 6.09 -4.46 13.90
CA LEU A 127 4.69 -4.64 13.53
C LEU A 127 4.58 -5.84 12.59
N GLY A 128 3.78 -6.83 12.95
CA GLY A 128 3.48 -7.95 12.08
C GLY A 128 2.00 -8.01 11.72
N SER A 129 1.68 -8.57 10.56
CA SER A 129 0.30 -8.81 10.14
C SER A 129 0.16 -10.02 9.23
N VAL A 130 -1.01 -10.65 9.32
CA VAL A 130 -1.48 -11.65 8.37
C VAL A 130 -2.84 -11.19 7.85
N THR A 131 -2.93 -10.94 6.56
CA THR A 131 -4.07 -10.29 5.92
C THR A 131 -4.58 -11.06 4.72
N GLY A 132 -5.89 -11.04 4.50
CA GLY A 132 -6.49 -11.29 3.21
C GLY A 132 -6.47 -10.02 2.37
N ARG A 133 -6.28 -10.14 1.06
CA ARG A 133 -6.32 -9.01 0.12
C ARG A 133 -7.27 -9.29 -1.04
N LEU A 134 -8.01 -8.28 -1.45
CA LEU A 134 -8.87 -8.30 -2.62
C LEU A 134 -8.43 -7.17 -3.55
N GLY A 135 -8.08 -7.51 -4.78
CA GLY A 135 -7.57 -6.59 -5.78
C GLY A 135 -8.40 -6.55 -7.05
N TYR A 136 -8.45 -5.39 -7.67
CA TYR A 136 -8.96 -5.18 -9.00
C TYR A 136 -7.82 -4.76 -9.93
N THR A 137 -7.67 -5.44 -11.07
CA THR A 137 -6.56 -5.23 -12.00
C THR A 137 -7.02 -4.63 -13.31
N TRP A 138 -6.20 -3.73 -13.84
CA TRP A 138 -6.31 -3.22 -15.21
C TRP A 138 -4.90 -3.19 -15.84
N GLY A 139 -4.64 -4.21 -16.67
CA GLY A 139 -3.29 -4.42 -17.23
C GLY A 139 -2.24 -4.69 -16.14
N PRO A 140 -1.14 -3.93 -16.10
CA PRO A 140 -0.07 -4.13 -15.12
C PRO A 140 -0.37 -3.52 -13.75
N THR A 141 -1.50 -2.86 -13.56
CA THR A 141 -1.84 -2.15 -12.33
C THR A 141 -2.88 -2.92 -11.53
N MET A 142 -2.75 -2.96 -10.21
CA MET A 142 -3.72 -3.52 -9.29
C MET A 142 -3.99 -2.54 -8.14
N LEU A 143 -5.26 -2.18 -7.96
CA LEU A 143 -5.75 -1.53 -6.74
C LEU A 143 -6.24 -2.61 -5.79
N TYR A 144 -5.84 -2.58 -4.53
CA TYR A 144 -6.27 -3.59 -3.57
C TYR A 144 -6.65 -2.99 -2.22
N ALA A 145 -7.55 -3.70 -1.54
CA ALA A 145 -7.82 -3.55 -0.12
C ALA A 145 -7.37 -4.82 0.61
N LYS A 146 -6.94 -4.67 1.86
CA LYS A 146 -6.55 -5.79 2.71
C LYS A 146 -7.01 -5.61 4.13
N GLY A 147 -7.17 -6.73 4.85
CA GLY A 147 -7.52 -6.71 6.26
C GLY A 147 -7.26 -8.05 6.92
N GLY A 148 -7.02 -8.02 8.22
CA GLY A 148 -6.72 -9.22 8.96
C GLY A 148 -6.19 -8.99 10.36
N TYR A 149 -5.47 -9.99 10.84
CA TYR A 149 -4.84 -10.01 12.14
C TYR A 149 -3.54 -9.22 12.15
N ALA A 150 -3.30 -8.50 13.24
CA ALA A 150 -2.07 -7.76 13.46
C ALA A 150 -1.52 -8.02 14.87
N PHE A 151 -0.20 -7.99 14.98
CA PHE A 151 0.49 -8.08 16.26
C PHE A 151 1.63 -7.06 16.31
N ALA A 152 1.90 -6.55 17.52
CA ALA A 152 2.95 -5.58 17.74
C ALA A 152 3.91 -6.08 18.81
N ASP A 153 5.19 -6.09 18.50
CA ASP A 153 6.25 -6.30 19.48
C ASP A 153 6.60 -4.97 20.15
N ARG A 154 6.28 -4.88 21.45
CA ARG A 154 6.47 -3.67 22.23
C ARG A 154 7.21 -3.95 23.53
N SER A 155 8.27 -3.21 23.77
CA SER A 155 8.94 -3.16 25.06
C SER A 155 8.42 -1.96 25.85
N ARG A 156 7.98 -2.21 27.08
CA ARG A 156 7.49 -1.18 28.00
C ARG A 156 8.25 -1.29 29.32
N SER A 157 8.71 -0.16 29.83
CA SER A 157 9.31 -0.08 31.15
C SER A 157 8.78 1.12 31.91
N VAL A 158 8.49 0.92 33.18
CA VAL A 158 8.19 2.00 34.12
C VAL A 158 9.42 2.14 35.01
N THR A 159 10.07 3.30 34.94
CA THR A 159 11.17 3.66 35.83
C THR A 159 10.65 4.58 36.93
N GLY A 160 10.93 4.24 38.18
CA GLY A 160 10.48 4.95 39.39
C GLY A 160 10.90 4.18 40.62
N PRO A 161 10.43 4.55 41.83
CA PRO A 161 10.74 3.84 43.08
C PRO A 161 10.37 2.34 43.06
N LEU A 162 9.40 1.94 42.22
CA LEU A 162 9.13 0.55 41.84
C LEU A 162 9.28 0.40 40.36
N ALA A 163 10.37 -0.16 39.87
CA ALA A 163 10.57 -0.49 38.46
C ALA A 163 9.78 -1.75 38.10
N ILE A 164 8.81 -1.65 37.20
CA ILE A 164 8.03 -2.78 36.72
C ILE A 164 8.22 -2.85 35.19
N GLY A 165 8.85 -3.90 34.71
CA GLY A 165 8.89 -4.24 33.30
C GLY A 165 7.59 -4.95 32.92
N ILE A 166 6.86 -4.40 31.95
CA ILE A 166 5.66 -5.03 31.39
C ILE A 166 5.96 -5.30 29.92
N ASN A 167 6.50 -6.46 29.64
CA ASN A 167 6.64 -6.95 28.27
C ASN A 167 5.34 -7.66 27.89
N GLY A 168 4.76 -7.28 26.77
CA GLY A 168 3.55 -7.92 26.27
C GLY A 168 3.37 -7.64 24.80
N ASN A 169 3.25 -8.71 24.02
CA ASN A 169 2.75 -8.62 22.65
C ASN A 169 1.30 -8.14 22.71
N LYS A 170 0.94 -7.29 21.79
CA LYS A 170 -0.44 -6.85 21.62
C LYS A 170 -0.96 -7.33 20.30
N ASP A 171 -2.10 -7.98 20.37
CA ASP A 171 -2.86 -8.46 19.26
C ASP A 171 -3.92 -7.44 18.86
N GLY A 172 -4.26 -7.41 17.60
CA GLY A 172 -5.23 -6.48 17.08
C GLY A 172 -5.66 -6.83 15.67
N TYR A 173 -6.31 -5.90 15.03
CA TYR A 173 -6.67 -6.01 13.63
C TYR A 173 -6.00 -4.91 12.81
N THR A 174 -5.90 -5.17 11.52
CA THR A 174 -5.41 -4.19 10.55
C THR A 174 -6.33 -4.13 9.34
N VAL A 175 -6.45 -2.94 8.78
CA VAL A 175 -7.10 -2.69 7.50
C VAL A 175 -6.23 -1.73 6.69
N GLY A 176 -6.22 -1.91 5.39
CA GLY A 176 -5.40 -1.07 4.53
C GLY A 176 -5.75 -1.23 3.06
N GLY A 177 -5.00 -0.56 2.24
CA GLY A 177 -5.12 -0.65 0.80
C GLY A 177 -3.93 0.00 0.11
N GLY A 178 -3.78 -0.31 -1.15
CA GLY A 178 -2.65 0.19 -1.92
C GLY A 178 -2.82 0.00 -3.41
N LEU A 179 -1.86 0.56 -4.11
CA LEU A 179 -1.70 0.43 -5.54
C LEU A 179 -0.40 -0.34 -5.80
N GLU A 180 -0.47 -1.35 -6.66
CA GLU A 180 0.68 -2.14 -7.09
C GLU A 180 0.79 -2.12 -8.61
N TYR A 181 2.00 -1.95 -9.13
CA TYR A 181 2.29 -1.86 -10.55
C TYR A 181 3.38 -2.85 -10.94
N MET A 182 3.08 -3.76 -11.88
CA MET A 182 4.06 -4.66 -12.50
C MET A 182 4.81 -3.93 -13.59
N PHE A 183 6.09 -3.63 -13.39
CA PHE A 183 6.96 -3.09 -14.43
C PHE A 183 7.63 -4.19 -15.27
N THR A 184 7.68 -5.42 -14.75
CA THR A 184 7.99 -6.63 -15.51
C THR A 184 7.06 -7.75 -15.06
N GLN A 185 7.07 -8.91 -15.71
CA GLN A 185 6.27 -10.08 -15.31
C GLN A 185 6.64 -10.62 -13.92
N ASN A 186 7.84 -10.33 -13.44
CA ASN A 186 8.35 -10.84 -12.16
C ASN A 186 8.53 -9.76 -11.10
N TRP A 187 8.50 -8.48 -11.46
CA TRP A 187 8.74 -7.41 -10.52
C TRP A 187 7.60 -6.42 -10.48
N SER A 188 7.15 -6.09 -9.29
CA SER A 188 6.18 -5.02 -9.05
C SER A 188 6.64 -4.08 -7.94
N GLY A 189 6.20 -2.84 -8.02
CA GLY A 189 6.32 -1.88 -6.94
C GLY A 189 4.94 -1.54 -6.39
N ASN A 190 4.83 -1.33 -5.09
CA ASN A 190 3.58 -0.95 -4.46
C ASN A 190 3.74 0.25 -3.54
N ILE A 191 2.64 0.98 -3.38
CA ILE A 191 2.46 1.99 -2.34
C ILE A 191 1.23 1.59 -1.55
N GLU A 192 1.36 1.56 -0.22
CA GLU A 192 0.35 1.04 0.67
C GLU A 192 0.14 1.95 1.87
N TYR A 193 -1.12 2.16 2.23
CA TYR A 193 -1.53 2.70 3.52
C TYR A 193 -2.16 1.59 4.35
N GLN A 194 -1.79 1.50 5.62
CA GLN A 194 -2.33 0.49 6.54
C GLN A 194 -2.57 1.08 7.93
N TYR A 195 -3.75 0.82 8.44
CA TYR A 195 -4.19 1.17 9.78
C TYR A 195 -4.15 -0.06 10.68
N TYR A 196 -3.58 0.09 11.87
CA TYR A 196 -3.49 -0.94 12.89
C TYR A 196 -4.21 -0.48 14.14
N ASN A 197 -5.01 -1.36 14.73
CA ASN A 197 -5.70 -1.11 16.00
C ASN A 197 -5.46 -2.28 16.95
N PHE A 198 -4.77 -1.99 18.05
CA PHE A 198 -4.42 -2.97 19.09
C PHE A 198 -5.30 -2.85 20.34
N GLY A 199 -6.46 -2.21 20.21
CA GLY A 199 -7.43 -2.06 21.29
C GLY A 199 -6.97 -1.15 22.43
N LYS A 200 -7.72 -1.22 23.53
CA LYS A 200 -7.49 -0.42 24.72
C LYS A 200 -6.75 -1.25 25.79
N THR A 201 -5.80 -0.63 26.46
CA THR A 201 -5.18 -1.21 27.67
C THR A 201 -5.70 -0.44 28.88
N SER A 202 -6.38 -1.13 29.77
CA SER A 202 -6.81 -0.58 31.06
C SER A 202 -5.79 -0.96 32.13
N PHE A 203 -5.38 0.01 32.93
CA PHE A 203 -4.51 -0.26 34.10
C PHE A 203 -5.40 -0.57 35.30
N ALA A 204 -5.41 -1.84 35.72
CA ALA A 204 -6.30 -2.32 36.80
C ALA A 204 -5.70 -2.22 38.21
N THR A 205 -4.41 -1.88 38.36
CA THR A 205 -3.69 -1.94 39.63
C THR A 205 -3.24 -0.56 40.11
N ALA A 206 -3.53 -0.21 41.37
CA ALA A 206 -3.03 1.02 41.99
C ALA A 206 -1.47 1.00 42.05
N PRO A 207 -0.78 2.14 41.86
CA PRO A 207 -1.32 3.51 41.67
C PRO A 207 -1.70 3.86 40.25
N LEU A 208 -1.59 2.94 39.27
CA LEU A 208 -1.78 3.20 37.85
C LEU A 208 -3.27 3.20 37.42
N ALA A 209 -4.16 2.66 38.27
CA ALA A 209 -5.60 2.59 37.97
C ALA A 209 -6.28 3.95 37.76
N SER A 210 -5.72 5.02 38.33
CA SER A 210 -6.23 6.38 38.16
C SER A 210 -5.90 7.02 36.81
N PHE A 211 -5.05 6.40 35.96
CA PHE A 211 -4.64 6.95 34.67
C PHE A 211 -5.53 6.53 33.50
N GLY A 212 -6.55 5.71 33.72
CA GLY A 212 -7.55 5.35 32.71
C GLY A 212 -7.08 4.31 31.68
N SER A 213 -7.61 4.37 30.47
CA SER A 213 -7.30 3.45 29.38
C SER A 213 -6.51 4.16 28.27
N VAL A 214 -5.57 3.47 27.66
CA VAL A 214 -4.80 3.95 26.50
C VAL A 214 -5.22 3.16 25.26
N THR A 215 -5.68 3.87 24.24
CA THR A 215 -5.93 3.28 22.93
C THR A 215 -4.62 3.25 22.12
N SER A 216 -4.36 2.14 21.48
CA SER A 216 -3.12 1.95 20.70
C SER A 216 -3.44 1.81 19.22
N GLU A 217 -3.34 2.91 18.50
CA GLU A 217 -3.59 2.98 17.06
C GLU A 217 -2.30 3.36 16.34
N GLN A 218 -2.11 2.85 15.11
CA GLN A 218 -0.95 3.15 14.30
C GLN A 218 -1.35 3.26 12.84
N HIS A 219 -0.89 4.31 12.19
CA HIS A 219 -1.02 4.51 10.75
C HIS A 219 0.33 4.32 10.10
N THR A 220 0.37 3.66 8.95
CA THR A 220 1.62 3.47 8.19
C THR A 220 1.40 3.81 6.72
N VAL A 221 2.42 4.41 6.11
CA VAL A 221 2.53 4.52 4.66
C VAL A 221 3.84 3.88 4.25
N LYS A 222 3.78 2.97 3.29
CA LYS A 222 4.90 2.13 2.87
C LYS A 222 5.01 2.12 1.36
N ALA A 223 6.24 2.03 0.87
CA ALA A 223 6.54 1.68 -0.51
C ALA A 223 7.32 0.38 -0.52
N GLY A 224 6.95 -0.54 -1.40
CA GLY A 224 7.54 -1.88 -1.45
C GLY A 224 7.91 -2.29 -2.86
N LEU A 225 8.76 -3.31 -2.92
CA LEU A 225 9.18 -3.98 -4.13
C LEU A 225 8.94 -5.47 -3.94
N ASN A 226 8.23 -6.11 -4.87
CA ASN A 226 7.89 -7.53 -4.83
C ASN A 226 8.48 -8.26 -6.03
N TYR A 227 8.98 -9.46 -5.77
CA TYR A 227 9.32 -10.44 -6.79
C TYR A 227 8.25 -11.52 -6.87
N HIS A 228 7.63 -11.69 -8.04
CA HIS A 228 6.60 -12.68 -8.30
C HIS A 228 7.20 -13.94 -8.90
N PHE A 229 6.94 -15.08 -8.25
CA PHE A 229 7.33 -16.41 -8.73
C PHE A 229 6.25 -16.92 -9.68
N ASN A 230 6.34 -16.56 -10.94
CA ASN A 230 5.41 -17.02 -11.98
C ASN A 230 5.72 -18.48 -12.33
N TRP A 231 5.04 -19.42 -11.70
CA TRP A 231 5.18 -20.85 -11.99
C TRP A 231 4.29 -21.32 -13.15
N GLY A 232 3.51 -20.43 -13.73
CA GLY A 232 2.75 -20.67 -14.95
C GLY A 232 3.39 -19.88 -16.08
N GLY A 233 4.05 -20.55 -17.03
CA GLY A 233 4.45 -19.92 -18.29
C GLY A 233 3.22 -19.32 -19.01
N PRO A 234 3.41 -18.37 -19.94
CA PRO A 234 2.31 -17.77 -20.66
C PRO A 234 1.52 -18.90 -21.33
N VAL A 235 0.21 -18.94 -21.07
CA VAL A 235 -0.71 -19.84 -21.78
C VAL A 235 -0.76 -19.31 -23.21
N VAL A 236 0.15 -19.82 -24.04
CA VAL A 236 0.10 -19.57 -25.48
C VAL A 236 -1.05 -20.40 -26.01
N ALA A 237 -2.17 -19.78 -26.30
CA ALA A 237 -3.23 -20.41 -27.05
C ALA A 237 -2.63 -20.82 -28.42
N LYS A 238 -2.39 -22.11 -28.59
CA LYS A 238 -2.07 -22.70 -29.88
C LYS A 238 -3.38 -22.80 -30.65
N TYR A 239 -3.57 -21.93 -31.65
CA TYR A 239 -4.58 -22.10 -32.68
C TYR A 239 -3.97 -22.96 -33.82
#